data_bf4219aea24b4d6769aa8cf745514055
#
_entry.id   bf4219aea24b4d6769aa8cf745514055
#
_cell.length_a   1.000
_cell.length_b   1.000
_cell.length_c   1.000
_cell.angle_alpha   90.00
_cell.angle_beta   90.00
_cell.angle_gamma   90.00
#
_symmetry.space_group_name_H-M   'P 1'
#
loop_
_entity.id
_entity.type
_entity.pdbx_description
1 polymer ?
#
loop_
_entity_poly.entity_id
_entity_poly.type
_entity_poly.pdbx_seq_one_letter_code
_entity_poly.pdbx_strand_id
1 'polypeptide(L)'
;MDNITENARSQMRKGVLEYCILSILAKREAYASSLIDELKAASLIVVEGTLYPLLIRQKNQGLLSYRWEESTQGPPRKYYCITAKGREQLAEMDAAWQEMVKAIETLKQ
;
A
#
# COMPACT_ATOMS: atom_id res chain seq x y z
N MET A 1 -0.89 22.42 -14.15
CA MET A 1 0.08 21.34 -14.17
C MET A 1 -0.10 20.56 -15.46
N ASP A 2 0.96 20.23 -16.16
CA ASP A 2 0.83 19.53 -17.41
C ASP A 2 0.57 18.03 -17.20
N ASN A 3 0.02 17.37 -18.23
CA ASN A 3 -0.33 15.96 -18.18
C ASN A 3 0.89 15.05 -18.04
N ILE A 4 2.04 15.46 -18.59
CA ILE A 4 3.27 14.68 -18.53
C ILE A 4 3.74 14.51 -17.09
N THR A 5 3.76 15.62 -16.34
CA THR A 5 4.19 15.60 -14.92
C THR A 5 3.23 14.78 -14.05
N GLU A 6 1.92 14.97 -14.23
CA GLU A 6 0.94 14.21 -13.48
C GLU A 6 0.98 12.71 -13.80
N ASN A 7 1.20 12.36 -15.07
CA ASN A 7 1.32 10.98 -15.47
C ASN A 7 2.57 10.34 -14.86
N ALA A 8 3.68 11.07 -14.83
CA ALA A 8 4.93 10.58 -14.24
C ALA A 8 4.75 10.30 -12.75
N ARG A 9 4.13 11.24 -12.02
CA ARG A 9 3.85 11.06 -10.59
C ARG A 9 2.94 9.86 -10.34
N SER A 10 1.90 9.72 -11.17
CA SER A 10 0.96 8.60 -11.05
C SER A 10 1.67 7.27 -11.24
N GLN A 11 2.54 7.16 -12.26
CA GLN A 11 3.29 5.94 -12.52
C GLN A 11 4.23 5.61 -11.35
N MET A 12 4.91 6.61 -10.81
CA MET A 12 5.79 6.41 -9.66
C MET A 12 5.00 5.93 -8.44
N ARG A 13 3.84 6.54 -8.16
CA ARG A 13 2.99 6.12 -7.04
C ARG A 13 2.53 4.69 -7.18
N LYS A 14 2.08 4.30 -8.37
CA LYS A 14 1.58 2.94 -8.61
C LYS A 14 2.61 1.88 -8.27
N GLY A 15 3.86 2.16 -8.54
CA GLY A 15 4.93 1.21 -8.28
C GLY A 15 5.21 0.96 -6.80
N VAL A 16 4.79 1.88 -5.91
CA VAL A 16 5.10 1.76 -4.48
C VAL A 16 3.87 1.53 -3.59
N LEU A 17 2.66 1.54 -4.15
CA LEU A 17 1.46 1.45 -3.32
C LEU A 17 1.37 0.14 -2.53
N GLU A 18 1.68 -1.00 -3.14
CA GLU A 18 1.64 -2.28 -2.43
C GLU A 18 2.65 -2.32 -1.29
N TYR A 19 3.82 -1.74 -1.49
CA TYR A 19 4.84 -1.59 -0.47
C TYR A 19 4.32 -0.72 0.68
N CYS A 20 3.67 0.40 0.37
CA CYS A 20 3.10 1.30 1.37
C CYS A 20 1.99 0.64 2.17
N ILE A 21 1.13 -0.15 1.51
CA ILE A 21 0.05 -0.88 2.19
C ILE A 21 0.64 -1.83 3.23
N LEU A 22 1.63 -2.63 2.86
CA LEU A 22 2.27 -3.56 3.80
C LEU A 22 2.97 -2.81 4.93
N SER A 23 3.59 -1.67 4.63
CA SER A 23 4.27 -0.85 5.64
C SER A 23 3.29 -0.33 6.70
N ILE A 24 2.12 0.11 6.28
CA ILE A 24 1.08 0.58 7.19
C ILE A 24 0.57 -0.59 8.04
N LEU A 25 0.24 -1.71 7.40
CA LEU A 25 -0.34 -2.87 8.08
C LEU A 25 0.66 -3.59 8.98
N ALA A 26 1.96 -3.37 8.80
CA ALA A 26 2.98 -3.88 9.71
C ALA A 26 2.90 -3.21 11.08
N LYS A 27 2.34 -2.00 11.14
CA LYS A 27 2.20 -1.24 12.40
C LYS A 27 0.89 -1.54 13.10
N ARG A 28 -0.18 -1.75 12.35
CA ARG A 28 -1.51 -1.98 12.90
C ARG A 28 -2.46 -2.51 11.85
N GLU A 29 -3.50 -3.19 12.30
CA GLU A 29 -4.62 -3.58 11.45
C GLU A 29 -5.40 -2.33 11.05
N ALA A 30 -6.08 -2.38 9.91
CA ALA A 30 -6.80 -1.21 9.40
C ALA A 30 -7.94 -1.58 8.45
N TYR A 31 -8.93 -0.71 8.41
CA TYR A 31 -9.95 -0.71 7.36
C TYR A 31 -9.38 -0.11 6.08
N ALA A 32 -9.98 -0.42 4.93
CA ALA A 32 -9.58 0.17 3.66
C ALA A 32 -9.66 1.71 3.69
N SER A 33 -10.71 2.25 4.33
CA SER A 33 -10.86 3.70 4.46
C SER A 33 -9.70 4.34 5.24
N SER A 34 -9.23 3.66 6.29
CA SER A 34 -8.10 4.13 7.08
C SER A 34 -6.80 4.10 6.27
N LEU A 35 -6.62 3.10 5.42
CA LEU A 35 -5.47 3.02 4.52
C LEU A 35 -5.45 4.19 3.54
N ILE A 36 -6.62 4.52 2.96
CA ILE A 36 -6.75 5.65 2.06
C ILE A 36 -6.38 6.95 2.78
N ASP A 37 -6.88 7.14 3.99
CA ASP A 37 -6.60 8.34 4.79
C ASP A 37 -5.11 8.47 5.12
N GLU A 38 -4.46 7.38 5.50
CA GLU A 38 -3.03 7.42 5.81
C GLU A 38 -2.17 7.69 4.58
N LEU A 39 -2.52 7.07 3.46
CA LEU A 39 -1.80 7.32 2.20
C LEU A 39 -1.96 8.76 1.79
N LYS A 40 -3.17 9.32 1.90
CA LYS A 40 -3.43 10.72 1.60
C LYS A 40 -2.63 11.65 2.50
N ALA A 41 -2.58 11.35 3.80
CA ALA A 41 -1.80 12.14 4.76
C ALA A 41 -0.30 12.14 4.44
N ALA A 42 0.19 11.08 3.81
CA ALA A 42 1.58 10.97 3.35
C ALA A 42 1.76 11.51 1.93
N SER A 43 0.76 12.16 1.35
CA SER A 43 0.76 12.68 -0.01
C SER A 43 0.82 11.60 -1.10
N LEU A 44 0.39 10.40 -0.77
CA LEU A 44 0.29 9.29 -1.72
C LEU A 44 -1.18 9.01 -2.00
N ILE A 45 -1.84 9.97 -2.63
CA ILE A 45 -3.28 9.93 -2.85
C ILE A 45 -3.67 8.74 -3.71
N VAL A 46 -4.64 7.96 -3.23
CA VAL A 46 -5.19 6.81 -3.94
C VAL A 46 -6.70 6.80 -3.76
N VAL A 47 -7.42 6.38 -4.79
CA VAL A 47 -8.87 6.21 -4.71
C VAL A 47 -9.22 4.75 -4.48
N GLU A 48 -10.43 4.50 -4.00
CA GLU A 48 -10.90 3.15 -3.69
C GLU A 48 -10.79 2.20 -4.88
N GLY A 49 -11.10 2.69 -6.08
CA GLY A 49 -11.02 1.87 -7.30
C GLY A 49 -9.61 1.38 -7.61
N THR A 50 -8.59 2.05 -7.10
CA THR A 50 -7.19 1.61 -7.24
C THR A 50 -6.77 0.75 -6.05
N LEU A 51 -7.20 1.11 -4.85
CA LEU A 51 -6.77 0.42 -3.62
C LEU A 51 -7.33 -1.00 -3.52
N TYR A 52 -8.64 -1.17 -3.74
CA TYR A 52 -9.26 -2.48 -3.53
C TYR A 52 -8.67 -3.60 -4.36
N PRO A 53 -8.37 -3.41 -5.67
CA PRO A 53 -7.71 -4.47 -6.44
C PRO A 53 -6.35 -4.88 -5.86
N LEU A 54 -5.61 -3.92 -5.29
CA LEU A 54 -4.32 -4.22 -4.66
C LEU A 54 -4.49 -5.04 -3.39
N LEU A 55 -5.50 -4.72 -2.59
CA LEU A 55 -5.81 -5.48 -1.37
C LEU A 55 -6.21 -6.92 -1.72
N ILE A 56 -7.04 -7.10 -2.74
CA ILE A 56 -7.46 -8.40 -3.21
C ILE A 56 -6.26 -9.21 -3.68
N ARG A 57 -5.39 -8.59 -4.48
CA ARG A 57 -4.20 -9.24 -5.00
C ARG A 57 -3.28 -9.71 -3.87
N GLN A 58 -3.00 -8.83 -2.91
CA GLN A 58 -2.12 -9.16 -1.79
C GLN A 58 -2.72 -10.23 -0.88
N LYS A 59 -4.03 -10.20 -0.70
CA LYS A 59 -4.74 -11.24 0.04
C LYS A 59 -4.61 -12.58 -0.66
N ASN A 60 -4.80 -12.60 -1.99
CA ASN A 60 -4.69 -13.83 -2.78
C ASN A 60 -3.26 -14.36 -2.82
N GLN A 61 -2.26 -13.50 -2.69
CA GLN A 61 -0.86 -13.89 -2.58
C GLN A 61 -0.49 -14.37 -1.17
N GLY A 62 -1.41 -14.30 -0.22
CA GLY A 62 -1.17 -14.71 1.15
C GLY A 62 -0.41 -13.69 1.99
N LEU A 63 -0.26 -12.46 1.51
CA LEU A 63 0.46 -11.39 2.21
C LEU A 63 -0.41 -10.68 3.23
N LEU A 64 -1.72 -10.66 2.99
CA LEU A 64 -2.73 -10.08 3.87
C LEU A 64 -3.78 -11.11 4.19
N SER A 65 -4.42 -10.92 5.33
CA SER A 65 -5.67 -11.56 5.69
C SER A 65 -6.64 -10.47 6.11
N TYR A 66 -7.88 -10.85 6.38
CA TYR A 66 -8.83 -9.92 6.96
C TYR A 66 -9.82 -10.66 7.84
N ARG A 67 -10.42 -9.93 8.75
CA ARG A 67 -11.57 -10.40 9.53
C ARG A 67 -12.69 -9.40 9.36
N TRP A 68 -13.90 -9.88 9.53
CA TRP A 68 -15.06 -9.00 9.52
C TRP A 68 -15.18 -8.36 10.90
N GLU A 69 -15.39 -7.05 10.92
CA GLU A 69 -15.65 -6.29 12.13
C GLU A 69 -17.06 -5.78 12.08
N GLU A 70 -17.85 -6.10 13.09
CA GLU A 70 -19.22 -5.61 13.18
C GLU A 70 -19.24 -4.13 13.52
N SER A 71 -20.21 -3.43 12.93
CA SER A 71 -20.41 -2.01 13.17
C SER A 71 -21.81 -1.81 13.71
N THR A 72 -21.94 -0.96 14.74
CA THR A 72 -23.25 -0.60 15.30
C THR A 72 -24.01 0.38 14.40
N GLN A 73 -23.34 0.95 13.39
CA GLN A 73 -23.90 2.01 12.56
C GLN A 73 -23.91 1.68 11.07
N GLY A 74 -23.77 0.41 10.72
CA GLY A 74 -23.77 0.02 9.33
C GLY A 74 -23.39 -1.44 9.13
N PRO A 75 -23.16 -1.86 7.87
CA PRO A 75 -22.78 -3.23 7.59
C PRO A 75 -21.39 -3.55 8.16
N PRO A 76 -21.09 -4.83 8.39
CA PRO A 76 -19.75 -5.24 8.80
C PRO A 76 -18.70 -4.79 7.80
N ARG A 77 -17.50 -4.49 8.29
CA ARG A 77 -16.38 -4.04 7.47
C ARG A 77 -15.21 -5.00 7.60
N LYS A 78 -14.40 -5.08 6.54
CA LYS A 78 -13.16 -5.86 6.56
C LYS A 78 -12.06 -5.09 7.28
N TYR A 79 -11.42 -5.78 8.22
CA TYR A 79 -10.31 -5.23 8.98
C TYR A 79 -9.07 -6.01 8.55
N TYR A 80 -8.22 -5.36 7.78
CA TYR A 80 -7.06 -6.01 7.15
C TYR A 80 -5.88 -6.13 8.09
N CYS A 81 -5.16 -7.24 7.97
CA CYS A 81 -3.96 -7.52 8.74
C CYS A 81 -2.86 -8.08 7.86
N ILE A 82 -1.62 -7.82 8.22
CA ILE A 82 -0.48 -8.42 7.54
C ILE A 82 -0.27 -9.83 8.09
N THR A 83 0.11 -10.76 7.21
CA THR A 83 0.44 -12.13 7.61
C THR A 83 1.95 -12.26 7.87
N ALA A 84 2.38 -13.41 8.40
CA ALA A 84 3.81 -13.70 8.54
C ALA A 84 4.50 -13.64 7.17
N LYS A 85 3.88 -14.20 6.14
CA LYS A 85 4.39 -14.12 4.77
C LYS A 85 4.46 -12.69 4.28
N GLY A 86 3.46 -11.88 4.63
CA GLY A 86 3.44 -10.44 4.30
C GLY A 86 4.61 -9.70 4.94
N ARG A 87 4.96 -10.03 6.18
CA ARG A 87 6.10 -9.42 6.86
C ARG A 87 7.43 -9.80 6.20
N GLU A 88 7.55 -11.04 5.76
CA GLU A 88 8.73 -11.50 5.01
C GLU A 88 8.84 -10.74 3.68
N GLN A 89 7.72 -10.61 2.97
CA GLN A 89 7.68 -9.86 1.72
C GLN A 89 8.03 -8.38 1.94
N LEU A 90 7.54 -7.80 3.03
CA LEU A 90 7.85 -6.41 3.35
C LEU A 90 9.36 -6.21 3.54
N ALA A 91 10.03 -7.13 4.21
CA ALA A 91 11.48 -7.07 4.38
C ALA A 91 12.21 -7.11 3.03
N GLU A 92 11.74 -7.96 2.10
CA GLU A 92 12.30 -8.01 0.75
C GLU A 92 12.06 -6.70 -0.01
N MET A 93 10.87 -6.11 0.15
CA MET A 93 10.54 -4.82 -0.48
C MET A 93 11.37 -3.69 0.11
N ASP A 94 11.62 -3.70 1.42
CA ASP A 94 12.50 -2.72 2.06
C ASP A 94 13.90 -2.75 1.42
N ALA A 95 14.44 -3.95 1.24
CA ALA A 95 15.74 -4.12 0.61
C ALA A 95 15.73 -3.65 -0.85
N ALA A 96 14.69 -4.03 -1.60
CA ALA A 96 14.54 -3.63 -3.00
C ALA A 96 14.42 -2.09 -3.13
N TRP A 97 13.69 -1.47 -2.23
CA TRP A 97 13.55 -0.02 -2.20
C TRP A 97 14.90 0.67 -1.98
N GLN A 98 15.68 0.21 -1.01
CA GLN A 98 17.00 0.77 -0.73
C GLN A 98 17.93 0.61 -1.94
N GLU A 99 17.90 -0.54 -2.60
CA GLU A 99 18.69 -0.78 -3.82
C GLU A 99 18.30 0.18 -4.94
N MET A 100 17.01 0.40 -5.15
CA MET A 100 16.52 1.32 -6.19
C MET A 100 16.92 2.76 -5.90
N VAL A 101 16.78 3.21 -4.67
CA VAL A 101 17.18 4.56 -4.28
C VAL A 101 18.65 4.77 -4.56
N LYS A 102 19.49 3.82 -4.17
CA LYS A 102 20.93 3.89 -4.40
C LYS A 102 21.27 3.91 -5.89
N ALA A 103 20.63 3.05 -6.66
CA ALA A 103 20.84 2.98 -8.11
C ALA A 103 20.47 4.29 -8.79
N ILE A 104 19.32 4.88 -8.42
CA ILE A 104 18.86 6.14 -8.99
C ILE A 104 19.83 7.26 -8.64
N GLU A 105 20.28 7.33 -7.40
CA GLU A 105 21.25 8.35 -6.98
C GLU A 105 22.56 8.21 -7.74
N THR A 106 23.03 6.99 -7.99
CA THR A 106 24.23 6.72 -8.78
C THR A 106 24.08 7.24 -10.20
N LEU A 107 22.90 7.04 -10.81
CA LEU A 107 22.62 7.48 -12.17
C LEU A 107 22.57 9.00 -12.32
N LYS A 108 22.30 9.72 -11.23
CA LYS A 108 22.23 11.18 -11.24
C LYS A 108 23.59 11.85 -11.09
N GLN A 109 24.61 11.12 -10.78
CA GLN A 109 25.96 11.66 -10.59
C GLN A 109 26.71 11.84 -11.91
#